data_b09d8925abc0c441ad46e4562e27c913
#
_entry.id   b09d8925abc0c441ad46e4562e27c913
#
_cell.length_a   1.000
_cell.length_b   1.000
_cell.length_c   1.000
_cell.angle_alpha   90.00
_cell.angle_beta   90.00
_cell.angle_gamma   90.00
#
_symmetry.space_group_name_H-M   'P 1'
#
loop_
_entity.id
_entity.type
_entity.pdbx_description
1 polymer ?
#
loop_
_entity_poly.entity_id
_entity_poly.type
_entity_poly.pdbx_seq_one_letter_code
_entity_poly.pdbx_strand_id
1 'polypeptide(L)'
;MTSLTDGLLRFSIHYWPMLNEKQFCDRAMRELREIGKQVLSLATDRDLYQKLEADVIQSNPNLSSSGSAYLSMLRGAYTDATTMRLRRLFAPDAALSLRRLLTQVSEYPALLHDKLTVKELSADLAELDRLSLYLKQQVEPHFSNHERTPAALSTTNRELDKAINLLIDSIKRYYWIVSDSYIDLDVSYGEDPLAVFRFPWIEAK
;
A
#
# COMPACT_ATOMS: atom_id res chain seq x y z
N MET A 1 -21.94 12.49 -49.01
CA MET A 1 -20.49 12.22 -49.02
C MET A 1 -19.88 13.05 -47.88
N THR A 2 -19.81 12.50 -46.71
CA THR A 2 -19.22 13.17 -45.53
C THR A 2 -18.21 12.21 -44.92
N SER A 3 -16.97 12.63 -44.98
CA SER A 3 -15.78 11.96 -44.52
C SER A 3 -15.79 11.80 -42.98
N LEU A 4 -15.71 10.57 -42.52
CA LEU A 4 -15.42 10.20 -41.14
C LEU A 4 -13.89 10.31 -40.93
N THR A 5 -13.48 11.36 -40.27
CA THR A 5 -12.10 11.51 -39.83
C THR A 5 -11.86 10.68 -38.59
N ASP A 6 -11.01 9.69 -38.75
CA ASP A 6 -10.41 8.86 -37.69
C ASP A 6 -9.81 9.69 -36.58
N GLY A 7 -10.42 9.57 -35.40
CA GLY A 7 -9.83 10.01 -34.13
C GLY A 7 -8.79 9.02 -33.66
N LEU A 8 -7.57 9.12 -34.17
CA LEU A 8 -6.41 8.40 -33.66
C LEU A 8 -6.13 8.86 -32.22
N LEU A 9 -6.55 8.07 -31.27
CA LEU A 9 -6.06 8.14 -29.90
C LEU A 9 -4.54 7.93 -29.94
N ARG A 10 -3.81 9.04 -29.89
CA ARG A 10 -2.37 9.02 -29.65
C ARG A 10 -2.13 8.52 -28.23
N PHE A 11 -1.97 7.22 -28.07
CA PHE A 11 -1.27 6.69 -26.92
C PHE A 11 0.16 7.27 -26.96
N SER A 12 0.44 8.14 -26.03
CA SER A 12 1.79 8.64 -25.80
C SER A 12 2.63 7.47 -25.29
N ILE A 13 3.18 6.68 -26.22
CA ILE A 13 4.19 5.70 -25.91
C ILE A 13 5.39 6.53 -25.46
N HIS A 14 5.60 6.59 -24.15
CA HIS A 14 6.83 7.12 -23.58
C HIS A 14 7.97 6.22 -24.08
N TYR A 15 8.67 6.68 -25.09
CA TYR A 15 9.90 6.08 -25.59
C TYR A 15 10.95 6.17 -24.46
N TRP A 16 10.97 5.15 -23.60
CA TRP A 16 12.08 4.95 -22.69
C TRP A 16 13.24 4.40 -23.54
N PRO A 17 14.46 4.99 -23.43
CA PRO A 17 15.61 4.37 -24.07
C PRO A 17 15.74 2.94 -23.53
N MET A 18 15.88 1.97 -24.42
CA MET A 18 16.10 0.56 -24.05
C MET A 18 17.34 0.50 -23.16
N LEU A 19 17.12 0.38 -21.86
CA LEU A 19 18.18 0.19 -20.90
C LEU A 19 18.78 -1.21 -21.14
N ASN A 20 20.10 -1.35 -20.99
CA ASN A 20 20.65 -2.68 -20.91
C ASN A 20 20.17 -3.34 -19.59
N GLU A 21 20.21 -4.66 -19.55
CA GLU A 21 19.68 -5.47 -18.44
C GLU A 21 20.24 -5.01 -17.07
N LYS A 22 21.54 -4.74 -17.00
CA LYS A 22 22.19 -4.26 -15.77
C LYS A 22 21.65 -2.91 -15.32
N GLN A 23 21.50 -1.97 -16.25
CA GLN A 23 20.96 -0.63 -15.93
C GLN A 23 19.51 -0.71 -15.46
N PHE A 24 18.75 -1.63 -16.04
CA PHE A 24 17.38 -1.88 -15.58
C PHE A 24 17.36 -2.46 -14.16
N CYS A 25 18.18 -3.48 -13.86
CA CYS A 25 18.32 -4.04 -12.51
C CYS A 25 18.68 -2.99 -11.46
N ASP A 26 19.70 -2.18 -11.74
CA ASP A 26 20.13 -1.11 -10.83
C ASP A 26 19.04 -0.09 -10.57
N ARG A 27 18.25 0.22 -11.58
CA ARG A 27 17.09 1.10 -11.46
C ARG A 27 15.96 0.43 -10.68
N ALA A 28 15.59 -0.80 -11.01
CA ALA A 28 14.53 -1.56 -10.35
C ALA A 28 14.82 -1.75 -8.85
N MET A 29 16.08 -2.04 -8.49
CA MET A 29 16.52 -2.11 -7.10
C MET A 29 16.31 -0.78 -6.34
N ARG A 30 16.66 0.35 -6.97
CA ARG A 30 16.44 1.67 -6.34
C ARG A 30 14.94 1.94 -6.15
N GLU A 31 14.13 1.69 -7.18
CA GLU A 31 12.68 1.87 -7.09
C GLU A 31 12.06 0.95 -6.02
N LEU A 32 12.45 -0.33 -5.97
CA LEU A 32 11.99 -1.26 -4.93
C LEU A 32 12.35 -0.80 -3.51
N ARG A 33 13.55 -0.24 -3.31
CA ARG A 33 13.93 0.32 -2.01
C ARG A 33 13.06 1.51 -1.62
N GLU A 34 12.78 2.41 -2.55
CA GLU A 34 11.93 3.58 -2.27
C GLU A 34 10.46 3.19 -2.03
N ILE A 35 9.94 2.23 -2.79
CA ILE A 35 8.63 1.64 -2.55
C ILE A 35 8.63 0.93 -1.18
N GLY A 36 9.69 0.17 -0.87
CA GLY A 36 9.88 -0.52 0.40
C GLY A 36 9.82 0.41 1.61
N LYS A 37 10.46 1.58 1.55
CA LYS A 37 10.37 2.60 2.61
C LYS A 37 8.93 3.08 2.84
N GLN A 38 8.17 3.27 1.77
CA GLN A 38 6.76 3.67 1.88
C GLN A 38 5.90 2.56 2.47
N VAL A 39 6.15 1.31 2.09
CA VAL A 39 5.45 0.15 2.63
C VAL A 39 5.82 -0.11 4.09
N LEU A 40 7.09 0.04 4.46
CA LEU A 40 7.53 -0.04 5.86
C LEU A 40 6.83 1.03 6.72
N SER A 41 6.73 2.26 6.23
CA SER A 41 5.97 3.31 6.92
C SER A 41 4.48 2.95 7.06
N LEU A 42 3.85 2.35 6.05
CA LEU A 42 2.47 1.85 6.15
C LEU A 42 2.33 0.73 7.19
N ALA A 43 3.30 -0.20 7.22
CA ALA A 43 3.32 -1.29 8.18
C ALA A 43 3.51 -0.77 9.62
N THR A 44 4.35 0.25 9.79
CA THR A 44 4.57 0.92 11.08
C THR A 44 3.29 1.61 11.57
N ASP A 45 2.61 2.37 10.68
CA ASP A 45 1.36 3.05 11.03
C ASP A 45 0.25 2.04 11.38
N ARG A 46 0.19 0.91 10.66
CA ARG A 46 -0.72 -0.19 10.97
C ARG A 46 -0.46 -0.80 12.34
N ASP A 47 0.79 -1.13 12.63
CA ASP A 47 1.16 -1.75 13.90
C ASP A 47 0.87 -0.80 15.07
N LEU A 48 1.21 0.47 14.92
CA LEU A 48 0.90 1.50 15.91
C LEU A 48 -0.62 1.64 16.13
N TYR A 49 -1.39 1.65 15.05
CA TYR A 49 -2.85 1.73 15.13
C TYR A 49 -3.46 0.51 15.82
N GLN A 50 -2.99 -0.70 15.50
CA GLN A 50 -3.45 -1.94 16.13
C GLN A 50 -3.10 -1.98 17.62
N LYS A 51 -1.90 -1.56 18.03
CA LYS A 51 -1.51 -1.42 19.42
C LYS A 51 -2.36 -0.38 20.16
N LEU A 52 -2.61 0.77 19.55
CA LEU A 52 -3.47 1.79 20.12
C LEU A 52 -4.91 1.26 20.35
N GLU A 53 -5.44 0.54 19.38
CA GLU A 53 -6.78 -0.06 19.48
C GLU A 53 -6.85 -1.11 20.59
N ALA A 54 -5.86 -2.01 20.68
CA ALA A 54 -5.84 -3.09 21.65
C ALA A 54 -5.47 -2.61 23.08
N ASP A 55 -4.38 -1.85 23.19
CA ASP A 55 -3.77 -1.57 24.49
C ASP A 55 -4.34 -0.31 25.17
N VAL A 56 -4.89 0.62 24.40
CA VAL A 56 -5.44 1.88 24.93
C VAL A 56 -6.97 1.91 24.86
N ILE A 57 -7.53 1.70 23.68
CA ILE A 57 -8.98 1.92 23.46
C ILE A 57 -9.78 0.77 24.09
N GLN A 58 -9.44 -0.48 23.76
CA GLN A 58 -10.20 -1.64 24.28
C GLN A 58 -9.98 -1.86 25.77
N SER A 59 -8.81 -1.49 26.30
CA SER A 59 -8.49 -1.60 27.72
C SER A 59 -9.10 -0.49 28.57
N ASN A 60 -9.65 0.58 27.97
CA ASN A 60 -10.28 1.68 28.68
C ASN A 60 -11.80 1.68 28.47
N PRO A 61 -12.59 1.22 29.46
CA PRO A 61 -14.06 1.17 29.34
C PRO A 61 -14.71 2.53 29.03
N ASN A 62 -14.11 3.62 29.51
CA ASN A 62 -14.64 4.97 29.30
C ASN A 62 -14.46 5.41 27.83
N LEU A 63 -13.38 4.97 27.18
CA LEU A 63 -13.17 5.23 25.76
C LEU A 63 -14.02 4.31 24.88
N SER A 64 -14.10 3.03 25.24
CA SER A 64 -14.84 2.04 24.45
C SER A 64 -16.35 2.21 24.50
N SER A 65 -16.89 2.64 25.67
CA SER A 65 -18.33 2.82 25.89
C SER A 65 -18.88 4.15 25.35
N SER A 66 -18.05 5.17 25.23
CA SER A 66 -18.51 6.53 24.93
C SER A 66 -18.85 6.76 23.45
N GLY A 67 -18.60 5.81 22.54
CA GLY A 67 -18.87 5.99 21.09
C GLY A 67 -18.27 7.31 20.58
N SER A 68 -17.10 7.71 21.10
CA SER A 68 -16.65 9.09 20.99
C SER A 68 -16.44 9.47 19.53
N ALA A 69 -16.93 10.65 19.15
CA ALA A 69 -16.66 11.25 17.85
C ALA A 69 -15.17 11.28 17.53
N TYR A 70 -14.33 11.43 18.56
CA TYR A 70 -12.87 11.38 18.45
C TYR A 70 -12.38 10.03 17.95
N LEU A 71 -12.86 8.90 18.49
CA LEU A 71 -12.44 7.56 18.03
C LEU A 71 -12.92 7.28 16.61
N SER A 72 -14.14 7.70 16.27
CA SER A 72 -14.62 7.59 14.89
C SER A 72 -13.76 8.41 13.92
N MET A 73 -13.38 9.62 14.32
CA MET A 73 -12.47 10.46 13.53
C MET A 73 -11.08 9.81 13.39
N LEU A 74 -10.51 9.27 14.47
CA LEU A 74 -9.19 8.62 14.44
C LEU A 74 -9.19 7.39 13.52
N ARG A 75 -10.21 6.53 13.65
CA ARG A 75 -10.39 5.35 12.79
C ARG A 75 -10.57 5.74 11.33
N GLY A 76 -11.38 6.75 11.07
CA GLY A 76 -11.59 7.31 9.74
C GLY A 76 -10.28 7.84 9.16
N ALA A 77 -9.55 8.66 9.90
CA ALA A 77 -8.29 9.25 9.45
C ALA A 77 -7.24 8.18 9.11
N TYR A 78 -7.10 7.14 9.94
CA TYR A 78 -6.22 6.00 9.64
C TYR A 78 -6.61 5.31 8.33
N THR A 79 -7.89 4.98 8.19
CA THR A 79 -8.42 4.30 6.98
C THR A 79 -8.18 5.14 5.73
N ASP A 80 -8.46 6.44 5.79
CA ASP A 80 -8.32 7.37 4.68
C ASP A 80 -6.86 7.53 4.26
N ALA A 81 -5.99 7.81 5.23
CA ALA A 81 -4.55 7.98 4.97
C ALA A 81 -3.93 6.70 4.38
N THR A 82 -4.25 5.54 4.95
CA THR A 82 -3.76 4.24 4.47
C THR A 82 -4.24 3.95 3.06
N THR A 83 -5.52 4.17 2.78
CA THR A 83 -6.11 3.97 1.45
C THR A 83 -5.46 4.86 0.40
N MET A 84 -5.27 6.15 0.68
CA MET A 84 -4.63 7.08 -0.26
C MET A 84 -3.20 6.67 -0.59
N ARG A 85 -2.44 6.19 0.40
CA ARG A 85 -1.06 5.72 0.21
C ARG A 85 -1.00 4.42 -0.59
N LEU A 86 -1.88 3.45 -0.27
CA LEU A 86 -2.00 2.20 -1.03
C LEU A 86 -2.35 2.46 -2.49
N ARG A 87 -3.28 3.36 -2.76
CA ARG A 87 -3.65 3.74 -4.15
C ARG A 87 -2.45 4.21 -4.96
N ARG A 88 -1.57 5.02 -4.38
CA ARG A 88 -0.35 5.48 -5.06
C ARG A 88 0.58 4.32 -5.41
N LEU A 89 0.69 3.34 -4.51
CA LEU A 89 1.55 2.17 -4.71
C LEU A 89 0.98 1.19 -5.76
N PHE A 90 -0.33 1.18 -5.97
CA PHE A 90 -1.01 0.38 -6.98
C PHE A 90 -1.26 1.12 -8.30
N ALA A 91 -1.14 2.45 -8.34
CA ALA A 91 -1.46 3.23 -9.54
C ALA A 91 -0.47 2.94 -10.68
N PRO A 92 -0.96 2.61 -11.90
CA PRO A 92 -0.09 2.24 -13.01
C PRO A 92 0.77 3.41 -13.52
N ASP A 93 0.34 4.63 -13.28
CA ASP A 93 0.94 5.89 -13.74
C ASP A 93 1.76 6.62 -12.68
N ALA A 94 1.71 6.18 -11.42
CA ALA A 94 2.49 6.81 -10.37
C ALA A 94 4.00 6.53 -10.52
N ALA A 95 4.81 7.54 -10.24
CA ALA A 95 6.27 7.47 -10.39
C ALA A 95 6.90 6.36 -9.52
N LEU A 96 6.36 6.14 -8.32
CA LEU A 96 6.77 5.07 -7.41
C LEU A 96 5.57 4.14 -7.18
N SER A 97 5.39 3.17 -8.07
CA SER A 97 4.32 2.19 -8.02
C SER A 97 4.88 0.80 -8.25
N LEU A 98 4.52 -0.14 -7.37
CA LEU A 98 4.89 -1.54 -7.54
C LEU A 98 4.29 -2.10 -8.83
N ARG A 99 3.02 -1.81 -9.11
CA ARG A 99 2.36 -2.27 -10.33
C ARG A 99 3.09 -1.82 -11.59
N ARG A 100 3.47 -0.53 -11.68
CA ARG A 100 4.25 -0.02 -12.81
C ARG A 100 5.58 -0.73 -12.95
N LEU A 101 6.30 -0.91 -11.83
CA LEU A 101 7.60 -1.58 -11.82
C LEU A 101 7.47 -3.03 -12.31
N LEU A 102 6.48 -3.79 -11.82
CA LEU A 102 6.25 -5.17 -12.26
C LEU A 102 5.86 -5.26 -13.74
N THR A 103 5.10 -4.29 -14.25
CA THR A 103 4.82 -4.20 -15.70
C THR A 103 6.12 -4.02 -16.49
N GLN A 104 7.04 -3.17 -16.02
CA GLN A 104 8.35 -3.02 -16.66
C GLN A 104 9.21 -4.29 -16.55
N VAL A 105 9.18 -5.00 -15.42
CA VAL A 105 9.87 -6.30 -15.26
C VAL A 105 9.35 -7.31 -16.29
N SER A 106 8.06 -7.29 -16.62
CA SER A 106 7.50 -8.20 -17.63
C SER A 106 8.03 -7.97 -19.05
N GLU A 107 8.58 -6.77 -19.32
CA GLU A 107 9.21 -6.44 -20.60
C GLU A 107 10.64 -6.99 -20.71
N TYR A 108 11.21 -7.47 -19.60
CA TYR A 108 12.54 -8.06 -19.52
C TYR A 108 12.50 -9.53 -19.02
N PRO A 109 11.96 -10.47 -19.81
CA PRO A 109 11.81 -11.87 -19.37
C PRO A 109 13.11 -12.53 -18.95
N ALA A 110 14.25 -12.10 -19.51
CA ALA A 110 15.56 -12.59 -19.17
C ALA A 110 15.91 -12.36 -17.69
N LEU A 111 15.36 -11.33 -17.03
CA LEU A 111 15.55 -11.07 -15.61
C LEU A 111 14.84 -12.04 -14.70
N LEU A 112 13.78 -12.67 -15.20
CA LEU A 112 13.00 -13.60 -14.41
C LEU A 112 13.74 -14.92 -14.22
N HIS A 113 14.57 -15.34 -15.23
CA HIS A 113 15.31 -16.60 -15.25
C HIS A 113 14.48 -17.75 -14.65
N ASP A 114 15.12 -18.65 -13.89
CA ASP A 114 14.45 -19.75 -13.21
C ASP A 114 13.75 -19.33 -11.89
N LYS A 115 13.83 -18.04 -11.51
CA LYS A 115 13.31 -17.53 -10.23
C LYS A 115 11.82 -17.21 -10.24
N LEU A 116 11.27 -16.85 -11.41
CA LEU A 116 9.87 -16.46 -11.56
C LEU A 116 9.39 -16.75 -12.97
N THR A 117 8.24 -17.37 -13.09
CA THR A 117 7.59 -17.58 -14.38
C THR A 117 6.77 -16.36 -14.80
N VAL A 118 6.60 -16.17 -16.11
CA VAL A 118 5.71 -15.12 -16.67
C VAL A 118 4.28 -15.28 -16.14
N LYS A 119 3.84 -16.53 -15.90
CA LYS A 119 2.51 -16.82 -15.35
C LYS A 119 2.36 -16.31 -13.91
N GLU A 120 3.37 -16.48 -13.07
CA GLU A 120 3.36 -15.98 -11.69
C GLU A 120 3.37 -14.45 -11.66
N LEU A 121 4.23 -13.81 -12.48
CA LEU A 121 4.24 -12.35 -12.61
C LEU A 121 2.88 -11.81 -13.07
N SER A 122 2.24 -12.47 -14.05
CA SER A 122 0.90 -12.08 -14.50
C SER A 122 -0.15 -12.25 -13.40
N ALA A 123 -0.04 -13.28 -12.56
CA ALA A 123 -0.93 -13.47 -11.42
C ALA A 123 -0.74 -12.39 -10.34
N ASP A 124 0.51 -12.01 -10.04
CA ASP A 124 0.83 -10.93 -9.11
C ASP A 124 0.28 -9.58 -9.61
N LEU A 125 0.43 -9.28 -10.91
CA LEU A 125 -0.15 -8.08 -11.53
C LEU A 125 -1.67 -8.07 -11.45
N ALA A 126 -2.32 -9.21 -11.73
CA ALA A 126 -3.78 -9.33 -11.64
C ALA A 126 -4.29 -9.11 -10.20
N GLU A 127 -3.56 -9.58 -9.19
CA GLU A 127 -3.92 -9.36 -7.79
C GLU A 127 -3.74 -7.88 -7.38
N LEU A 128 -2.68 -7.20 -7.85
CA LEU A 128 -2.53 -5.76 -7.64
C LEU A 128 -3.67 -4.97 -8.29
N ASP A 129 -4.09 -5.35 -9.52
CA ASP A 129 -5.20 -4.72 -10.21
C ASP A 129 -6.53 -4.95 -9.48
N ARG A 130 -6.76 -6.16 -8.97
CA ARG A 130 -7.94 -6.51 -8.15
C ARG A 130 -8.03 -5.65 -6.89
N LEU A 131 -6.92 -5.49 -6.16
CA LEU A 131 -6.87 -4.67 -4.97
C LEU A 131 -7.04 -3.18 -5.29
N SER A 132 -6.41 -2.70 -6.36
CA SER A 132 -6.60 -1.32 -6.84
C SER A 132 -8.07 -1.02 -7.14
N LEU A 133 -8.75 -1.94 -7.83
CA LEU A 133 -10.17 -1.82 -8.13
C LEU A 133 -11.03 -1.85 -6.87
N TYR A 134 -10.71 -2.76 -5.93
CA TYR A 134 -11.40 -2.82 -4.63
C TYR A 134 -11.28 -1.50 -3.87
N LEU A 135 -10.07 -0.95 -3.74
CA LEU A 135 -9.86 0.33 -3.07
C LEU A 135 -10.65 1.45 -3.73
N LYS A 136 -10.69 1.48 -5.05
CA LYS A 136 -11.44 2.48 -5.81
C LYS A 136 -12.97 2.34 -5.63
N GLN A 137 -13.49 1.15 -5.70
CA GLN A 137 -14.94 0.92 -5.69
C GLN A 137 -15.56 0.88 -4.31
N GLN A 138 -14.85 0.28 -3.35
CA GLN A 138 -15.40 0.02 -2.03
C GLN A 138 -15.01 1.05 -0.98
N VAL A 139 -13.84 1.65 -1.12
CA VAL A 139 -13.31 2.55 -0.10
C VAL A 139 -13.58 4.02 -0.46
N GLU A 140 -13.39 4.43 -1.71
CA GLU A 140 -13.62 5.82 -2.15
C GLU A 140 -15.04 6.35 -1.89
N PRO A 141 -16.12 5.61 -2.17
CA PRO A 141 -17.47 6.10 -1.90
C PRO A 141 -17.72 6.40 -0.42
N HIS A 142 -16.99 5.72 0.49
CA HIS A 142 -17.12 5.95 1.93
C HIS A 142 -16.43 7.24 2.41
N PHE A 143 -15.54 7.84 1.59
CA PHE A 143 -14.96 9.15 1.91
C PHE A 143 -15.99 10.29 1.80
N SER A 144 -16.96 10.14 0.90
CA SER A 144 -18.00 11.17 0.64
C SER A 144 -19.14 11.13 1.64
N ASN A 145 -19.38 10.00 2.30
CA ASN A 145 -20.48 9.81 3.22
C ASN A 145 -20.00 9.86 4.67
N HIS A 146 -20.47 10.84 5.43
CA HIS A 146 -20.12 11.04 6.84
C HIS A 146 -20.65 9.94 7.78
N GLU A 147 -21.52 9.05 7.29
CA GLU A 147 -22.12 7.95 8.06
C GLU A 147 -21.32 6.65 7.88
N ARG A 148 -20.18 6.57 8.55
CA ARG A 148 -19.37 5.33 8.59
C ARG A 148 -19.81 4.48 9.77
N THR A 149 -20.34 3.30 9.50
CA THR A 149 -20.63 2.35 10.58
C THR A 149 -19.35 1.68 11.06
N PRO A 150 -19.22 1.35 12.37
CA PRO A 150 -18.07 0.63 12.90
C PRO A 150 -17.78 -0.70 12.19
N ALA A 151 -18.83 -1.41 11.76
CA ALA A 151 -18.70 -2.67 11.03
C ALA A 151 -18.07 -2.48 9.63
N ALA A 152 -18.44 -1.41 8.91
CA ALA A 152 -17.85 -1.10 7.61
C ALA A 152 -16.35 -0.74 7.74
N LEU A 153 -15.98 0.04 8.76
CA LEU A 153 -14.59 0.38 9.04
C LEU A 153 -13.75 -0.86 9.40
N SER A 154 -14.28 -1.79 10.19
CA SER A 154 -13.60 -3.03 10.57
C SER A 154 -13.31 -3.91 9.34
N THR A 155 -14.28 -4.07 8.44
CA THR A 155 -14.09 -4.84 7.20
C THR A 155 -13.05 -4.17 6.30
N THR A 156 -13.11 -2.86 6.16
CA THR A 156 -12.16 -2.09 5.37
C THR A 156 -10.74 -2.24 5.90
N ASN A 157 -10.53 -2.09 7.22
CA ASN A 157 -9.21 -2.21 7.82
C ASN A 157 -8.59 -3.59 7.60
N ARG A 158 -9.37 -4.67 7.69
CA ARG A 158 -8.89 -6.03 7.37
C ARG A 158 -8.41 -6.17 5.93
N GLU A 159 -9.09 -5.55 4.98
CA GLU A 159 -8.66 -5.59 3.57
C GLU A 159 -7.44 -4.68 3.32
N LEU A 160 -7.33 -3.56 4.03
CA LEU A 160 -6.11 -2.73 4.01
C LEU A 160 -4.91 -3.50 4.58
N ASP A 161 -5.09 -4.24 5.67
CA ASP A 161 -4.04 -5.10 6.25
C ASP A 161 -3.57 -6.17 5.27
N LYS A 162 -4.49 -6.81 4.54
CA LYS A 162 -4.14 -7.77 3.48
C LYS A 162 -3.34 -7.10 2.36
N ALA A 163 -3.75 -5.90 1.95
CA ALA A 163 -3.05 -5.15 0.90
C ALA A 163 -1.62 -4.77 1.33
N ILE A 164 -1.44 -4.35 2.59
CA ILE A 164 -0.10 -4.04 3.14
C ILE A 164 0.77 -5.31 3.16
N ASN A 165 0.24 -6.44 3.63
CA ASN A 165 0.99 -7.69 3.67
C ASN A 165 1.38 -8.16 2.25
N LEU A 166 0.46 -8.09 1.29
CA LEU A 166 0.77 -8.40 -0.11
C LEU A 166 1.91 -7.53 -0.65
N LEU A 167 1.92 -6.24 -0.34
CA LEU A 167 3.01 -5.33 -0.75
C LEU A 167 4.34 -5.72 -0.11
N ILE A 168 4.36 -6.04 1.19
CA ILE A 168 5.57 -6.50 1.90
C ILE A 168 6.13 -7.75 1.23
N ASP A 169 5.29 -8.77 1.02
CA ASP A 169 5.69 -10.05 0.43
C ASP A 169 6.17 -9.86 -1.02
N SER A 170 5.45 -9.06 -1.80
CA SER A 170 5.84 -8.75 -3.17
C SER A 170 7.18 -8.02 -3.23
N ILE A 171 7.40 -7.01 -2.40
CA ILE A 171 8.67 -6.28 -2.40
C ILE A 171 9.82 -7.18 -1.97
N LYS A 172 9.68 -7.98 -0.92
CA LYS A 172 10.68 -8.95 -0.48
C LYS A 172 11.03 -9.93 -1.62
N ARG A 173 10.01 -10.47 -2.29
CA ARG A 173 10.16 -11.40 -3.42
C ARG A 173 10.87 -10.75 -4.61
N TYR A 174 10.39 -9.62 -5.10
CA TYR A 174 10.95 -8.98 -6.29
C TYR A 174 12.32 -8.35 -6.04
N TYR A 175 12.58 -7.87 -4.83
CA TYR A 175 13.91 -7.41 -4.45
C TYR A 175 14.93 -8.56 -4.53
N TRP A 176 14.57 -9.74 -4.02
CA TRP A 176 15.41 -10.94 -4.13
C TRP A 176 15.61 -11.37 -5.59
N ILE A 177 14.55 -11.35 -6.42
CA ILE A 177 14.63 -11.72 -7.84
C ILE A 177 15.63 -10.84 -8.58
N VAL A 178 15.60 -9.52 -8.34
CA VAL A 178 16.40 -8.54 -9.08
C VAL A 178 17.83 -8.44 -8.55
N SER A 179 18.07 -8.66 -7.25
CA SER A 179 19.35 -8.36 -6.61
C SER A 179 20.07 -9.53 -5.96
N ASP A 180 19.46 -10.72 -5.90
CA ASP A 180 19.92 -11.88 -5.11
C ASP A 180 20.17 -11.54 -3.62
N SER A 181 19.50 -10.52 -3.11
CA SER A 181 19.66 -10.01 -1.75
C SER A 181 18.31 -9.86 -1.07
N TYR A 182 18.31 -9.77 0.23
CA TYR A 182 17.10 -9.55 1.02
C TYR A 182 16.97 -8.07 1.40
N ILE A 183 15.73 -7.59 1.47
CA ILE A 183 15.39 -6.29 2.04
C ILE A 183 14.65 -6.51 3.35
N ASP A 184 15.07 -5.79 4.38
CA ASP A 184 14.38 -5.79 5.67
C ASP A 184 13.23 -4.80 5.65
N LEU A 185 12.02 -5.30 5.92
CA LEU A 185 10.78 -4.53 6.03
C LEU A 185 10.06 -4.84 7.35
N ASP A 186 10.81 -5.29 8.35
CA ASP A 186 10.24 -5.60 9.65
C ASP A 186 10.12 -4.33 10.50
N VAL A 187 8.92 -4.17 11.09
CA VAL A 187 8.64 -3.00 11.95
C VAL A 187 9.41 -3.14 13.25
N SER A 188 10.21 -2.14 13.55
CA SER A 188 10.92 -2.05 14.83
C SER A 188 10.81 -0.65 15.43
N TYR A 189 10.70 -0.59 16.74
CA TYR A 189 10.67 0.65 17.49
C TYR A 189 11.90 0.72 18.41
N GLY A 190 12.57 1.86 18.43
CA GLY A 190 13.68 2.11 19.39
C GLY A 190 13.18 2.23 20.83
N GLU A 191 11.93 2.71 21.00
CA GLU A 191 11.26 2.91 22.28
C GLU A 191 9.79 2.46 22.16
N ASP A 192 9.11 2.35 23.31
CA ASP A 192 7.68 2.03 23.34
C ASP A 192 6.86 3.15 22.65
N PRO A 193 6.23 2.89 21.49
CA PRO A 193 5.51 3.92 20.76
C PRO A 193 4.26 4.43 21.48
N LEU A 194 3.76 3.69 22.49
CA LEU A 194 2.61 4.06 23.31
C LEU A 194 2.99 4.65 24.67
N ALA A 195 4.29 4.86 24.94
CA ALA A 195 4.75 5.42 26.22
C ALA A 195 4.01 6.72 26.58
N VAL A 196 3.68 7.54 25.60
CA VAL A 196 2.93 8.79 25.75
C VAL A 196 1.58 8.60 26.44
N PHE A 197 0.91 7.47 26.26
CA PHE A 197 -0.39 7.17 26.86
C PHE A 197 -0.31 6.63 28.28
N ARG A 198 0.88 6.34 28.79
CA ARG A 198 1.11 5.87 30.16
C ARG A 198 1.26 7.01 31.16
N PHE A 199 1.42 8.25 30.71
CA PHE A 199 1.50 9.42 31.55
C PHE A 199 0.10 10.01 31.79
N PRO A 200 -0.23 10.37 33.04
CA PRO A 200 -1.45 11.09 33.32
C PRO A 200 -1.35 12.51 32.75
N TRP A 201 -1.97 12.75 31.61
CA TRP A 201 -2.00 14.08 30.96
C TRP A 201 -2.91 15.07 31.71
N ILE A 202 -3.80 14.56 32.54
CA ILE A 202 -4.76 15.34 33.31
C ILE A 202 -4.71 14.80 34.73
N GLU A 203 -4.31 15.65 35.68
CA GLU A 203 -4.50 15.36 37.09
C GLU A 203 -6.00 15.26 37.37
N ALA A 204 -6.43 14.12 37.93
CA ALA A 204 -7.81 13.98 38.40
C ALA A 204 -8.03 15.05 39.50
N LYS A 205 -8.86 16.06 39.19
CA LYS A 205 -9.34 17.06 40.17
C LYS A 205 -10.33 16.44 41.12
#